data_b0051d239ea222df53aa64d623088b7b
#
_entry.id   b0051d239ea222df53aa64d623088b7b
#
_cell.length_a   1.000
_cell.length_b   1.000
_cell.length_c   1.000
_cell.angle_alpha   90.00
_cell.angle_beta   90.00
_cell.angle_gamma   90.00
#
_symmetry.space_group_name_H-M   'P 1'
#
loop_
_entity.id
_entity.type
_entity.pdbx_description
1 polymer ?
#
loop_
_entity_poly.entity_id
_entity_poly.type
_entity_poly.pdbx_seq_one_letter_code
_entity_poly.pdbx_strand_id
1 'polypeptide(L)'
;SLTVNGELVSCPDKSYGLVGHILVDPDGPRCVSGHKGCAQCLSDNSIAAEYSQIIGHPASFDDFARDARANKPQATNLVNRTCFRLGTMVATIANLAMPDKIMIAGESSFIAKFGIDDLRNGINMYRHSQAAPVDFEIPDHDWALWAKAAAAQAIRQYVG
;
A
#
# COMPACT_ATOMS: atom_id res chain seq x y z
N SER A 1 -10.63 -1.67 -1.12
CA SER A 1 -11.87 -2.34 -1.56
C SER A 1 -11.71 -2.92 -2.96
N LEU A 2 -12.43 -3.96 -3.25
CA LEU A 2 -12.51 -4.61 -4.57
C LEU A 2 -13.88 -4.29 -5.18
N THR A 3 -13.89 -3.85 -6.42
CA THR A 3 -15.11 -3.63 -7.19
C THR A 3 -15.08 -4.51 -8.43
N VAL A 4 -16.15 -5.25 -8.68
CA VAL A 4 -16.30 -6.15 -9.84
C VAL A 4 -17.57 -5.74 -10.59
N ASN A 5 -17.45 -5.47 -11.90
CA ASN A 5 -18.57 -5.00 -12.73
C ASN A 5 -19.30 -3.76 -12.16
N GLY A 6 -18.56 -2.85 -11.53
CA GLY A 6 -19.11 -1.65 -10.91
C GLY A 6 -19.74 -1.85 -9.52
N GLU A 7 -19.80 -3.07 -9.03
CA GLU A 7 -20.34 -3.38 -7.70
C GLU A 7 -19.24 -3.65 -6.68
N LEU A 8 -19.40 -3.10 -5.47
CA LEU A 8 -18.48 -3.34 -4.37
C LEU A 8 -18.62 -4.79 -3.89
N VAL A 9 -17.51 -5.53 -3.91
CA VAL A 9 -17.49 -6.88 -3.32
C VAL A 9 -17.72 -6.76 -1.82
N SER A 10 -18.80 -7.37 -1.34
CA SER A 10 -19.18 -7.40 0.08
C SER A 10 -18.96 -8.79 0.64
N CYS A 11 -18.36 -8.85 1.83
CA CYS A 11 -18.25 -10.10 2.61
C CYS A 11 -18.48 -9.78 4.10
N PRO A 12 -18.80 -10.80 4.91
CA PRO A 12 -19.01 -10.62 6.37
C PRO A 12 -17.79 -10.00 7.07
N ASP A 13 -16.60 -10.30 6.58
CA ASP A 13 -15.33 -9.89 7.19
C ASP A 13 -14.76 -8.57 6.65
N LYS A 14 -15.55 -7.80 5.89
CA LYS A 14 -15.09 -6.54 5.24
C LYS A 14 -14.48 -5.50 6.19
N SER A 15 -14.82 -5.55 7.47
CA SER A 15 -14.33 -4.65 8.51
C SER A 15 -12.95 -5.01 9.05
N TYR A 16 -12.46 -6.22 8.79
CA TYR A 16 -11.20 -6.72 9.38
C TYR A 16 -9.95 -6.38 8.57
N GLY A 17 -10.08 -5.74 7.41
CA GLY A 17 -8.93 -5.34 6.58
C GLY A 17 -8.05 -6.50 6.15
N LEU A 18 -8.64 -7.63 5.76
CA LEU A 18 -7.95 -8.90 5.46
C LEU A 18 -6.81 -8.75 4.44
N VAL A 19 -6.92 -7.81 3.50
CA VAL A 19 -5.86 -7.49 2.53
C VAL A 19 -4.56 -7.06 3.23
N GLY A 20 -4.67 -6.43 4.41
CA GLY A 20 -3.52 -6.05 5.24
C GLY A 20 -2.73 -7.24 5.80
N HIS A 21 -3.24 -8.46 5.68
CA HIS A 21 -2.58 -9.67 6.15
C HIS A 21 -2.01 -10.55 5.02
N ILE A 22 -2.00 -10.07 3.78
CA ILE A 22 -1.27 -10.71 2.67
C ILE A 22 0.23 -10.71 3.00
N LEU A 23 0.90 -11.84 2.80
CA LEU A 23 2.34 -11.95 2.96
C LEU A 23 3.06 -11.12 1.89
N VAL A 24 3.91 -10.20 2.30
CA VAL A 24 4.68 -9.32 1.40
C VAL A 24 6.19 -9.40 1.60
N ASP A 25 6.63 -9.93 2.76
CA ASP A 25 8.05 -10.09 3.09
C ASP A 25 8.22 -11.20 4.15
N PRO A 26 8.67 -12.41 3.78
CA PRO A 26 8.83 -13.53 4.72
C PRO A 26 9.73 -13.22 5.93
N ASP A 27 10.66 -12.27 5.76
CA ASP A 27 11.59 -11.83 6.80
C ASP A 27 11.16 -10.54 7.51
N GLY A 28 10.02 -9.98 7.11
CA GLY A 28 9.45 -8.76 7.67
C GLY A 28 9.01 -8.88 9.14
N PRO A 29 8.62 -7.75 9.74
CA PRO A 29 8.22 -7.70 11.15
C PRO A 29 6.93 -8.49 11.41
N ARG A 30 6.68 -8.79 12.70
CA ARG A 30 5.39 -9.35 13.12
C ARG A 30 4.36 -8.25 13.31
N CYS A 31 3.15 -8.47 12.82
CA CYS A 31 2.02 -7.60 13.09
C CYS A 31 1.36 -7.90 14.45
N VAL A 32 0.41 -7.06 14.84
CA VAL A 32 -0.34 -7.20 16.12
C VAL A 32 -1.13 -8.51 16.22
N SER A 33 -1.50 -9.12 15.08
CA SER A 33 -2.16 -10.44 15.02
C SER A 33 -1.16 -11.62 15.02
N GLY A 34 0.14 -11.35 15.16
CA GLY A 34 1.20 -12.36 15.20
C GLY A 34 1.73 -12.85 13.85
N HIS A 35 1.15 -12.42 12.72
CA HIS A 35 1.63 -12.79 11.39
C HIS A 35 2.99 -12.14 11.12
N LYS A 36 3.94 -12.91 10.60
CA LYS A 36 5.26 -12.41 10.20
C LYS A 36 5.21 -11.93 8.73
N GLY A 37 5.66 -10.71 8.48
CA GLY A 37 5.88 -10.18 7.14
C GLY A 37 4.62 -9.92 6.30
N CYS A 38 3.46 -9.73 6.94
CA CYS A 38 2.25 -9.36 6.24
C CYS A 38 2.22 -7.86 5.91
N ALA A 39 1.27 -7.46 5.04
CA ALA A 39 1.13 -6.09 4.56
C ALA A 39 0.84 -5.03 5.64
N GLN A 40 0.55 -5.45 6.90
CA GLN A 40 0.51 -4.52 8.04
C GLN A 40 1.85 -3.79 8.27
N CYS A 41 2.97 -4.34 7.79
CA CYS A 41 4.26 -3.64 7.81
C CYS A 41 4.30 -2.38 6.94
N LEU A 42 3.29 -2.18 6.08
CA LEU A 42 3.12 -0.98 5.24
C LEU A 42 2.32 0.14 5.94
N SER A 43 1.83 -0.09 7.16
CA SER A 43 1.16 0.96 7.92
C SER A 43 2.15 1.99 8.47
N ASP A 44 1.71 3.24 8.61
CA ASP A 44 2.54 4.35 9.10
C ASP A 44 3.19 4.03 10.46
N ASN A 45 2.44 3.39 11.38
CA ASN A 45 2.97 2.97 12.66
C ASN A 45 4.08 1.91 12.54
N SER A 46 3.93 0.96 11.62
CA SER A 46 4.94 -0.08 11.39
C SER A 46 6.20 0.49 10.74
N ILE A 47 6.04 1.40 9.78
CA ILE A 47 7.14 2.11 9.14
C ILE A 47 7.89 2.96 10.17
N ALA A 48 7.18 3.70 11.03
CA ALA A 48 7.79 4.50 12.10
C ALA A 48 8.57 3.63 13.10
N ALA A 49 8.02 2.47 13.48
CA ALA A 49 8.69 1.53 14.35
C ALA A 49 9.97 0.95 13.71
N GLU A 50 9.91 0.56 12.44
CA GLU A 50 11.06 0.05 11.70
C GLU A 50 12.12 1.15 11.52
N TYR A 51 11.71 2.39 11.22
CA TYR A 51 12.60 3.53 11.12
C TYR A 51 13.30 3.82 12.43
N SER A 52 12.56 3.81 13.55
CA SER A 52 13.13 3.99 14.89
C SER A 52 14.22 2.97 15.22
N GLN A 53 14.04 1.71 14.81
CA GLN A 53 15.07 0.66 14.96
C GLN A 53 16.31 0.95 14.11
N ILE A 54 16.14 1.41 12.87
CA ILE A 54 17.24 1.72 11.96
C ILE A 54 18.11 2.86 12.47
N ILE A 55 17.50 3.90 13.03
CA ILE A 55 18.23 5.10 13.51
C ILE A 55 18.63 5.01 14.98
N GLY A 56 18.14 3.99 15.73
CA GLY A 56 18.52 3.71 17.12
C GLY A 56 17.86 4.60 18.18
N HIS A 57 16.82 5.37 17.80
CA HIS A 57 16.03 6.18 18.74
C HIS A 57 14.56 6.29 18.27
N PRO A 58 13.61 6.62 19.16
CA PRO A 58 12.22 6.80 18.78
C PRO A 58 12.05 7.87 17.71
N ALA A 59 11.25 7.56 16.67
CA ALA A 59 10.87 8.47 15.61
C ALA A 59 9.42 8.24 15.20
N SER A 60 8.72 9.30 14.85
CA SER A 60 7.38 9.26 14.29
C SER A 60 7.41 8.97 12.80
N PHE A 61 6.24 8.71 12.23
CA PHE A 61 6.09 8.63 10.77
C PHE A 61 6.44 9.96 10.09
N ASP A 62 6.11 11.10 10.72
CA ASP A 62 6.45 12.42 10.20
C ASP A 62 7.96 12.66 10.17
N ASP A 63 8.69 12.15 11.16
CA ASP A 63 10.16 12.20 11.16
C ASP A 63 10.73 11.38 10.00
N PHE A 64 10.23 10.16 9.80
CA PHE A 64 10.59 9.35 8.64
C PHE A 64 10.27 10.05 7.32
N ALA A 65 9.05 10.59 7.18
CA ALA A 65 8.60 11.28 5.98
C ALA A 65 9.45 12.51 5.65
N ARG A 66 9.82 13.30 6.68
CA ARG A 66 10.74 14.43 6.55
C ARG A 66 12.13 13.99 6.05
N ASP A 67 12.65 12.93 6.66
CA ASP A 67 13.98 12.42 6.35
C ASP A 67 14.02 11.73 4.97
N ALA A 68 12.93 11.09 4.56
CA ALA A 68 12.76 10.55 3.21
C ALA A 68 12.75 11.66 2.14
N ARG A 69 12.01 12.76 2.39
CA ARG A 69 12.03 13.94 1.50
C ARG A 69 13.41 14.61 1.43
N ALA A 70 14.17 14.51 2.50
CA ALA A 70 15.56 15.01 2.56
C ALA A 70 16.59 14.03 1.97
N ASN A 71 16.15 12.89 1.43
CA ASN A 71 16.98 11.81 0.88
C ASN A 71 18.06 11.31 1.86
N LYS A 72 17.75 11.25 3.17
CA LYS A 72 18.67 10.63 4.13
C LYS A 72 18.83 9.14 3.83
N PRO A 73 20.07 8.60 3.81
CA PRO A 73 20.33 7.22 3.37
C PRO A 73 19.48 6.15 4.09
N GLN A 74 19.32 6.27 5.41
CA GLN A 74 18.53 5.31 6.19
C GLN A 74 17.04 5.35 5.81
N ALA A 75 16.50 6.57 5.62
CA ALA A 75 15.11 6.75 5.21
C ALA A 75 14.89 6.28 3.77
N THR A 76 15.82 6.60 2.85
CA THR A 76 15.76 6.13 1.46
C THR A 76 15.77 4.59 1.39
N ASN A 77 16.64 3.92 2.13
CA ASN A 77 16.68 2.46 2.18
C ASN A 77 15.36 1.86 2.69
N LEU A 78 14.71 2.51 3.67
CA LEU A 78 13.41 2.07 4.15
C LEU A 78 12.30 2.34 3.14
N VAL A 79 12.34 3.49 2.43
CA VAL A 79 11.42 3.77 1.29
C VAL A 79 11.51 2.66 0.26
N ASN A 80 12.70 2.31 -0.19
CA ASN A 80 12.94 1.30 -1.21
C ASN A 80 12.35 -0.07 -0.78
N ARG A 81 12.65 -0.50 0.44
CA ARG A 81 12.12 -1.75 0.99
C ARG A 81 10.59 -1.72 1.13
N THR A 82 10.04 -0.62 1.63
CA THR A 82 8.59 -0.42 1.76
C THR A 82 7.90 -0.49 0.40
N CYS A 83 8.47 0.17 -0.61
CA CYS A 83 7.93 0.17 -1.96
C CYS A 83 8.03 -1.20 -2.63
N PHE A 84 9.12 -1.95 -2.41
CA PHE A 84 9.21 -3.33 -2.88
C PHE A 84 8.12 -4.23 -2.25
N ARG A 85 7.90 -4.14 -0.94
CA ARG A 85 6.81 -4.84 -0.23
C ARG A 85 5.43 -4.45 -0.78
N LEU A 86 5.21 -3.15 -1.03
CA LEU A 86 3.98 -2.68 -1.66
C LEU A 86 3.81 -3.25 -3.07
N GLY A 87 4.88 -3.34 -3.86
CA GLY A 87 4.88 -3.97 -5.16
C GLY A 87 4.51 -5.45 -5.10
N THR A 88 5.01 -6.19 -4.11
CA THR A 88 4.63 -7.59 -3.85
C THR A 88 3.13 -7.72 -3.56
N MET A 89 2.58 -6.82 -2.74
CA MET A 89 1.13 -6.76 -2.47
C MET A 89 0.33 -6.49 -3.75
N VAL A 90 0.75 -5.51 -4.54
CA VAL A 90 0.11 -5.16 -5.83
C VAL A 90 0.13 -6.35 -6.78
N ALA A 91 1.26 -7.05 -6.90
CA ALA A 91 1.36 -8.26 -7.72
C ALA A 91 0.40 -9.36 -7.26
N THR A 92 0.30 -9.59 -5.95
CA THR A 92 -0.60 -10.59 -5.37
C THR A 92 -2.06 -10.27 -5.70
N ILE A 93 -2.47 -9.01 -5.54
CA ILE A 93 -3.83 -8.55 -5.88
C ILE A 93 -4.07 -8.69 -7.38
N ALA A 94 -3.11 -8.28 -8.21
CA ALA A 94 -3.23 -8.37 -9.66
C ALA A 94 -3.29 -9.82 -10.16
N ASN A 95 -2.58 -10.75 -9.52
CA ASN A 95 -2.61 -12.17 -9.87
C ASN A 95 -3.92 -12.84 -9.47
N LEU A 96 -4.54 -12.41 -8.36
CA LEU A 96 -5.75 -13.01 -7.82
C LEU A 96 -7.03 -12.40 -8.44
N ALA A 97 -7.11 -11.07 -8.48
CA ALA A 97 -8.32 -10.35 -8.84
C ALA A 97 -8.34 -9.88 -10.29
N MET A 98 -7.20 -9.88 -10.97
CA MET A 98 -7.04 -9.45 -12.39
C MET A 98 -7.77 -8.12 -12.68
N PRO A 99 -7.55 -7.07 -11.88
CA PRO A 99 -8.24 -5.80 -12.06
C PRO A 99 -7.75 -5.08 -13.32
N ASP A 100 -8.62 -4.28 -13.93
CA ASP A 100 -8.25 -3.40 -15.05
C ASP A 100 -7.24 -2.34 -14.61
N LYS A 101 -7.39 -1.81 -13.39
CA LYS A 101 -6.50 -0.79 -12.82
C LYS A 101 -6.38 -0.92 -11.30
N ILE A 102 -5.20 -0.59 -10.77
CA ILE A 102 -4.94 -0.50 -9.33
C ILE A 102 -4.65 0.97 -8.97
N MET A 103 -5.35 1.49 -7.98
CA MET A 103 -5.12 2.83 -7.43
C MET A 103 -4.36 2.72 -6.11
N ILE A 104 -3.19 3.35 -6.01
CA ILE A 104 -2.42 3.48 -4.77
C ILE A 104 -2.66 4.89 -4.24
N ALA A 105 -3.55 5.03 -3.27
CA ALA A 105 -4.00 6.32 -2.76
C ALA A 105 -3.97 6.37 -1.24
N GLY A 106 -3.95 7.58 -0.69
CA GLY A 106 -3.91 7.86 0.74
C GLY A 106 -2.88 8.94 1.07
N GLU A 107 -2.87 9.41 2.31
CA GLU A 107 -1.97 10.49 2.76
C GLU A 107 -0.48 10.10 2.60
N SER A 108 -0.16 8.82 2.82
CA SER A 108 1.21 8.28 2.74
C SER A 108 1.60 7.77 1.35
N SER A 109 0.73 7.92 0.32
CA SER A 109 0.98 7.43 -1.04
C SER A 109 2.20 8.07 -1.72
N PHE A 110 2.66 9.24 -1.24
CA PHE A 110 3.88 9.88 -1.74
C PHE A 110 5.12 8.98 -1.60
N ILE A 111 5.16 8.07 -0.62
CA ILE A 111 6.26 7.11 -0.46
C ILE A 111 6.40 6.24 -1.71
N ALA A 112 5.27 5.80 -2.28
CA ALA A 112 5.27 4.99 -3.51
C ALA A 112 5.82 5.75 -4.72
N LYS A 113 5.72 7.09 -4.74
CA LYS A 113 6.34 7.93 -5.77
C LYS A 113 7.86 8.01 -5.59
N PHE A 114 8.34 8.07 -4.36
CA PHE A 114 9.78 8.15 -4.06
C PHE A 114 10.50 6.84 -4.40
N GLY A 115 9.88 5.69 -4.13
CA GLY A 115 10.45 4.37 -4.41
C GLY A 115 9.80 3.67 -5.61
N ILE A 116 9.41 4.41 -6.65
CA ILE A 116 8.64 3.90 -7.79
C ILE A 116 9.33 2.73 -8.51
N ASP A 117 10.66 2.74 -8.58
CA ASP A 117 11.41 1.67 -9.23
C ASP A 117 11.38 0.39 -8.39
N ASP A 118 11.50 0.49 -7.07
CA ASP A 118 11.38 -0.65 -6.18
C ASP A 118 9.93 -1.19 -6.10
N LEU A 119 8.93 -0.32 -6.20
CA LEU A 119 7.55 -0.74 -6.38
C LEU A 119 7.38 -1.60 -7.65
N ARG A 120 7.91 -1.13 -8.78
CA ARG A 120 7.89 -1.87 -10.04
C ARG A 120 8.67 -3.18 -9.95
N ASN A 121 9.82 -3.17 -9.29
CA ASN A 121 10.61 -4.37 -9.03
C ASN A 121 9.83 -5.41 -8.23
N GLY A 122 9.15 -5.00 -7.16
CA GLY A 122 8.29 -5.86 -6.36
C GLY A 122 7.12 -6.44 -7.17
N ILE A 123 6.49 -5.64 -8.03
CA ILE A 123 5.44 -6.12 -8.94
C ILE A 123 6.03 -7.19 -9.89
N ASN A 124 7.11 -6.87 -10.57
CA ASN A 124 7.70 -7.74 -11.61
C ASN A 124 8.23 -9.05 -11.04
N MET A 125 8.73 -9.04 -9.79
CA MET A 125 9.28 -10.24 -9.14
C MET A 125 8.23 -11.36 -9.03
N TYR A 126 6.95 -11.03 -8.84
CA TYR A 126 5.89 -11.99 -8.55
C TYR A 126 4.83 -12.10 -9.66
N ARG A 127 5.03 -11.41 -10.78
CA ARG A 127 4.18 -11.56 -11.97
C ARG A 127 4.76 -12.61 -12.93
N HIS A 128 3.88 -13.34 -13.61
CA HIS A 128 4.31 -14.21 -14.69
C HIS A 128 4.88 -13.38 -15.85
N SER A 129 6.01 -13.79 -16.42
CA SER A 129 6.71 -13.03 -17.48
C SER A 129 5.89 -12.77 -18.76
N GLN A 130 4.88 -13.60 -19.02
CA GLN A 130 3.95 -13.45 -20.16
C GLN A 130 2.69 -12.67 -19.79
N ALA A 131 2.49 -12.31 -18.53
CA ALA A 131 1.32 -11.54 -18.14
C ALA A 131 1.46 -10.08 -18.59
N ALA A 132 0.32 -9.45 -18.93
CA ALA A 132 0.30 -8.02 -19.21
C ALA A 132 0.82 -7.21 -18.01
N PRO A 133 1.51 -6.08 -18.26
CA PRO A 133 1.91 -5.17 -17.20
C PRO A 133 0.71 -4.75 -16.34
N VAL A 134 0.95 -4.57 -15.05
CA VAL A 134 -0.09 -4.05 -14.16
C VAL A 134 -0.28 -2.56 -14.44
N ASP A 135 -1.50 -2.16 -14.80
CA ASP A 135 -1.86 -0.75 -14.86
C ASP A 135 -2.12 -0.25 -13.43
N PHE A 136 -1.30 0.67 -12.95
CA PHE A 136 -1.48 1.29 -11.65
C PHE A 136 -1.24 2.80 -11.70
N GLU A 137 -1.91 3.51 -10.79
CA GLU A 137 -1.81 4.97 -10.67
C GLU A 137 -1.60 5.36 -9.21
N ILE A 138 -0.78 6.38 -9.00
CA ILE A 138 -0.53 6.99 -7.69
C ILE A 138 -0.97 8.45 -7.77
N PRO A 139 -2.26 8.75 -7.55
CA PRO A 139 -2.76 10.12 -7.60
C PRO A 139 -2.16 10.96 -6.46
N ASP A 140 -2.13 12.27 -6.66
CA ASP A 140 -1.87 13.17 -5.56
C ASP A 140 -2.99 13.10 -4.53
N HIS A 141 -2.64 13.22 -3.25
CA HIS A 141 -3.63 13.23 -2.20
C HIS A 141 -4.47 14.51 -2.31
N ASP A 142 -5.78 14.34 -2.49
CA ASP A 142 -6.75 15.43 -2.59
C ASP A 142 -8.00 15.12 -1.75
N TRP A 143 -8.19 15.86 -0.67
CA TRP A 143 -9.37 15.73 0.18
C TRP A 143 -10.69 16.02 -0.56
N ALA A 144 -10.66 16.90 -1.58
CA ALA A 144 -11.86 17.20 -2.37
C ALA A 144 -12.28 15.98 -3.22
N LEU A 145 -11.31 15.21 -3.73
CA LEU A 145 -11.58 13.96 -4.45
C LEU A 145 -12.23 12.92 -3.51
N TRP A 146 -11.74 12.80 -2.28
CA TRP A 146 -12.31 11.90 -1.28
C TRP A 146 -13.75 12.28 -0.91
N ALA A 147 -14.01 13.58 -0.70
CA ALA A 147 -15.35 14.09 -0.42
C ALA A 147 -16.32 13.83 -1.59
N LYS A 148 -15.87 14.02 -2.84
CA LYS A 148 -16.66 13.71 -4.04
C LYS A 148 -16.97 12.23 -4.14
N ALA A 149 -15.99 11.35 -3.88
CA ALA A 149 -16.19 9.91 -3.92
C ALA A 149 -17.19 9.43 -2.85
N ALA A 150 -17.10 9.96 -1.63
CA ALA A 150 -18.05 9.69 -0.56
C ALA A 150 -19.47 10.14 -0.92
N ALA A 151 -19.63 11.36 -1.48
CA ALA A 151 -20.90 11.88 -1.95
C ALA A 151 -21.50 11.03 -3.08
N ALA A 152 -20.68 10.63 -4.06
CA ALA A 152 -21.13 9.76 -5.14
C ALA A 152 -21.61 8.40 -4.63
N GLN A 153 -20.93 7.83 -3.62
CA GLN A 153 -21.35 6.56 -3.00
C GLN A 153 -22.67 6.72 -2.22
N ALA A 154 -22.84 7.82 -1.49
CA ALA A 154 -24.07 8.12 -0.80
C ALA A 154 -25.26 8.26 -1.77
N ILE A 155 -25.07 8.99 -2.88
CA ILE A 155 -26.10 9.14 -3.93
C ILE A 155 -26.47 7.77 -4.52
N ARG A 156 -25.50 6.92 -4.84
CA ARG A 156 -25.76 5.56 -5.35
C ARG A 156 -26.63 4.72 -4.41
N GLN A 157 -26.40 4.82 -3.11
CA GLN A 157 -27.20 4.09 -2.11
C GLN A 157 -28.62 4.62 -1.96
N TYR A 158 -28.84 5.91 -2.30
CA TYR A 158 -30.17 6.54 -2.18
C TYR A 158 -31.03 6.42 -3.46
N VAL A 159 -30.41 6.30 -4.62
CA VAL A 159 -31.07 6.33 -5.93
C VAL A 159 -31.16 4.94 -6.59
N GLY A 160 -30.38 3.97 -6.10
CA GLY A 160 -30.40 2.57 -6.56
C GLY A 160 -31.18 1.70 -5.64
#